data_6bc0c9738e76df5fc221305445cd7db5
#
_entry.id   6bc0c9738e76df5fc221305445cd7db5
#
_cell.length_a   1.000
_cell.length_b   1.000
_cell.length_c   1.000
_cell.angle_alpha   90.00
_cell.angle_beta   90.00
_cell.angle_gamma   90.00
#
_symmetry.space_group_name_H-M   'P 1'
#
loop_
_entity.id
_entity.type
_entity.pdbx_description
1 polymer ?
#
loop_
_entity_poly.entity_id
_entity_poly.type
_entity_poly.pdbx_seq_one_letter_code
_entity_poly.pdbx_strand_id
1 'polypeptide(L)'
;MENTNPLQKYYRQPAIYIKLPSGGRYYPKEAFTPTETGEIPILPMTVKDELAFKTPDAMINGQSTVDVIKSCVPNMLDPWKMVNYDTDAVLLAIRIATYGETMDVNYRVPVTNEEQSHTINLPALLEDLGRTKIVDETTTSTKFKIKIEPLTYKSLTKIQIARFEQQKMYGTIDNSTMTDEAKQSAFAKSFQTLNMVNFSLLVDSIKTITTPEGNTVVDRAQIIEFCNNADAKTVTEIQEKLSELRVQAQIPPLKLKTTEDQIKKGAPTSFEVPVTFDSSNFFG
;
A
#
# COMPACT_ATOMS: atom_id res chain seq x y z
N MET A 1 -20.56 42.12 -9.54
CA MET A 1 -19.12 41.91 -9.75
C MET A 1 -18.71 40.97 -8.65
N GLU A 2 -18.39 39.72 -8.96
CA GLU A 2 -17.84 38.78 -7.98
C GLU A 2 -16.51 39.33 -7.50
N ASN A 3 -16.40 39.53 -6.22
CA ASN A 3 -15.20 40.02 -5.56
C ASN A 3 -14.18 38.86 -5.51
N THR A 4 -13.57 38.56 -6.67
CA THR A 4 -12.60 37.47 -6.79
C THR A 4 -11.34 37.86 -6.01
N ASN A 5 -10.97 37.04 -5.04
CA ASN A 5 -9.77 37.25 -4.24
C ASN A 5 -8.53 37.37 -5.15
N PRO A 6 -7.83 38.53 -5.18
CA PRO A 6 -6.68 38.75 -6.07
C PRO A 6 -5.51 37.80 -5.82
N LEU A 7 -5.50 37.12 -4.66
CA LEU A 7 -4.47 36.13 -4.31
C LEU A 7 -4.70 34.75 -4.98
N GLN A 8 -5.87 34.51 -5.58
CA GLN A 8 -6.16 33.22 -6.25
C GLN A 8 -5.13 32.84 -7.31
N LYS A 9 -4.58 33.79 -8.05
CA LYS A 9 -3.56 33.56 -9.08
C LYS A 9 -2.23 33.04 -8.51
N TYR A 10 -2.02 33.13 -7.20
CA TYR A 10 -0.83 32.64 -6.50
C TYR A 10 -1.09 31.32 -5.77
N TYR A 11 -2.26 30.72 -5.92
CA TYR A 11 -2.52 29.40 -5.36
C TYR A 11 -1.63 28.37 -6.03
N ARG A 12 -1.39 27.25 -5.32
CA ARG A 12 -0.53 26.16 -5.81
C ARG A 12 -0.95 25.70 -7.20
N GLN A 13 0.05 25.42 -8.02
CA GLN A 13 -0.08 24.88 -9.36
C GLN A 13 0.53 23.48 -9.39
N PRO A 14 0.19 22.62 -10.37
CA PRO A 14 0.86 21.33 -10.55
C PRO A 14 2.37 21.52 -10.64
N ALA A 15 3.12 20.80 -9.79
CA ALA A 15 4.58 20.85 -9.77
C ALA A 15 5.20 19.76 -10.66
N ILE A 16 4.56 18.59 -10.73
CA ILE A 16 4.99 17.47 -11.58
C ILE A 16 3.80 16.78 -12.21
N TYR A 17 4.06 15.97 -13.24
CA TYR A 17 3.08 15.12 -13.92
C TYR A 17 3.60 13.69 -13.90
N ILE A 18 2.72 12.72 -13.59
CA ILE A 18 3.09 11.31 -13.53
C ILE A 18 2.12 10.42 -14.30
N LYS A 19 2.60 9.28 -14.77
CA LYS A 19 1.76 8.17 -15.23
C LYS A 19 1.56 7.20 -14.06
N LEU A 20 0.31 6.79 -13.84
CA LEU A 20 0.04 5.77 -12.82
C LEU A 20 0.66 4.43 -13.25
N PRO A 21 1.34 3.68 -12.37
CA PRO A 21 1.87 2.34 -12.67
C PRO A 21 0.82 1.38 -13.23
N SER A 22 -0.42 1.47 -12.75
CA SER A 22 -1.55 0.68 -13.29
C SER A 22 -2.02 1.12 -14.67
N GLY A 23 -1.61 2.30 -15.15
CA GLY A 23 -2.16 2.95 -16.33
C GLY A 23 -3.64 3.34 -16.18
N GLY A 24 -4.17 3.42 -14.96
CA GLY A 24 -5.57 3.75 -14.71
C GLY A 24 -6.57 2.61 -15.01
N ARG A 25 -6.10 1.37 -15.21
CA ARG A 25 -6.93 0.25 -15.71
C ARG A 25 -7.96 -0.30 -14.73
N TYR A 26 -7.77 -0.10 -13.43
CA TYR A 26 -8.57 -0.75 -12.38
C TYR A 26 -9.56 0.19 -11.70
N TYR A 27 -9.74 1.40 -12.25
CA TYR A 27 -10.60 2.41 -11.65
C TYR A 27 -12.00 2.42 -12.28
N PRO A 28 -13.05 2.46 -11.47
CA PRO A 28 -14.37 2.82 -11.97
C PRO A 28 -14.39 4.31 -12.37
N LYS A 29 -15.25 4.65 -13.34
CA LYS A 29 -15.32 6.02 -13.91
C LYS A 29 -15.56 7.12 -12.89
N GLU A 30 -16.26 6.80 -11.81
CA GLU A 30 -16.56 7.73 -10.73
C GLU A 30 -15.40 7.95 -9.75
N ALA A 31 -14.34 7.14 -9.82
CA ALA A 31 -13.19 7.23 -8.91
C ALA A 31 -11.97 7.94 -9.52
N PHE A 32 -11.85 7.91 -10.82
CA PHE A 32 -10.69 8.45 -11.52
C PHE A 32 -11.09 9.06 -12.88
N THR A 33 -10.55 10.25 -13.16
CA THR A 33 -10.71 10.92 -14.45
C THR A 33 -9.41 10.78 -15.26
N PRO A 34 -9.37 9.95 -16.32
CA PRO A 34 -8.18 9.83 -17.16
C PRO A 34 -7.92 11.12 -17.94
N THR A 35 -6.66 11.37 -18.26
CA THR A 35 -6.23 12.43 -19.17
C THR A 35 -5.94 11.87 -20.56
N GLU A 36 -5.90 12.71 -21.57
CA GLU A 36 -5.57 12.30 -22.96
C GLU A 36 -4.15 11.75 -23.07
N THR A 37 -3.20 12.31 -22.32
CA THR A 37 -1.79 11.88 -22.32
C THR A 37 -1.51 10.69 -21.40
N GLY A 38 -2.46 10.33 -20.54
CA GLY A 38 -2.28 9.37 -19.46
C GLY A 38 -1.44 9.90 -18.30
N GLU A 39 -1.00 11.15 -18.33
CA GLU A 39 -0.29 11.82 -17.24
C GLU A 39 -1.27 12.63 -16.39
N ILE A 40 -1.15 12.53 -15.08
CA ILE A 40 -1.99 13.28 -14.13
C ILE A 40 -1.16 14.34 -13.41
N PRO A 41 -1.74 15.54 -13.18
CA PRO A 41 -1.07 16.61 -12.44
C PRO A 41 -1.03 16.29 -10.95
N ILE A 42 0.11 16.59 -10.32
CA ILE A 42 0.32 16.48 -8.89
C ILE A 42 0.59 17.88 -8.34
N LEU A 43 -0.23 18.31 -7.39
CA LEU A 43 -0.05 19.57 -6.67
C LEU A 43 0.77 19.33 -5.39
N PRO A 44 1.59 20.31 -4.96
CA PRO A 44 2.23 20.25 -3.65
C PRO A 44 1.19 20.31 -2.53
N MET A 45 1.50 19.75 -1.38
CA MET A 45 0.64 19.85 -0.19
C MET A 45 0.48 21.30 0.30
N THR A 46 -0.65 21.56 0.92
CA THR A 46 -0.87 22.78 1.70
C THR A 46 -0.53 22.51 3.16
N VAL A 47 -0.39 23.57 3.97
CA VAL A 47 -0.23 23.45 5.43
C VAL A 47 -1.36 22.64 6.07
N LYS A 48 -2.59 22.75 5.53
CA LYS A 48 -3.73 21.94 6.00
C LYS A 48 -3.51 20.44 5.75
N ASP A 49 -2.95 20.10 4.58
CA ASP A 49 -2.65 18.70 4.21
C ASP A 49 -1.56 18.12 5.13
N GLU A 50 -0.50 18.90 5.43
CA GLU A 50 0.54 18.51 6.37
C GLU A 50 0.01 18.28 7.80
N LEU A 51 -0.87 19.16 8.27
CA LEU A 51 -1.50 19.01 9.58
C LEU A 51 -2.38 17.77 9.66
N ALA A 52 -3.06 17.41 8.57
CA ALA A 52 -3.86 16.18 8.51
C ALA A 52 -2.97 14.93 8.71
N PHE A 53 -1.79 14.89 8.13
CA PHE A 53 -0.83 13.79 8.33
C PHE A 53 -0.28 13.71 9.77
N LYS A 54 -0.25 14.81 10.50
CA LYS A 54 0.22 14.83 11.90
C LYS A 54 -0.84 14.39 12.92
N THR A 55 -2.04 14.01 12.46
CA THR A 55 -3.13 13.54 13.32
C THR A 55 -3.08 12.01 13.45
N PRO A 56 -2.66 11.43 14.61
CA PRO A 56 -2.38 9.99 14.72
C PRO A 56 -3.57 9.08 14.40
N ASP A 57 -4.77 9.42 14.88
CA ASP A 57 -5.98 8.60 14.66
C ASP A 57 -6.38 8.54 13.17
N ALA A 58 -6.24 9.66 12.47
CA ALA A 58 -6.55 9.72 11.05
C ALA A 58 -5.53 8.95 10.19
N MET A 59 -4.29 8.81 10.65
CA MET A 59 -3.27 7.98 10.01
C MET A 59 -3.57 6.48 10.16
N ILE A 60 -3.97 6.04 11.35
CA ILE A 60 -4.29 4.62 11.60
C ILE A 60 -5.42 4.14 10.71
N ASN A 61 -6.47 4.95 10.52
CA ASN A 61 -7.64 4.60 9.71
C ASN A 61 -7.50 4.95 8.21
N GLY A 62 -6.36 5.54 7.79
CA GLY A 62 -6.07 5.90 6.40
C GLY A 62 -6.77 7.15 5.88
N GLN A 63 -7.57 7.84 6.69
CA GLN A 63 -8.35 9.00 6.25
C GLN A 63 -7.45 10.17 5.86
N SER A 64 -6.37 10.44 6.62
CA SER A 64 -5.41 11.51 6.30
C SER A 64 -4.79 11.33 4.91
N THR A 65 -4.38 10.10 4.60
CA THR A 65 -3.81 9.77 3.28
C THR A 65 -4.81 10.03 2.16
N VAL A 66 -6.07 9.60 2.35
CA VAL A 66 -7.15 9.83 1.37
C VAL A 66 -7.41 11.33 1.16
N ASP A 67 -7.48 12.10 2.24
CA ASP A 67 -7.73 13.54 2.17
C ASP A 67 -6.59 14.28 1.45
N VAL A 68 -5.34 13.92 1.73
CA VAL A 68 -4.18 14.50 1.06
C VAL A 68 -4.11 14.11 -0.42
N ILE A 69 -4.33 12.85 -0.76
CA ILE A 69 -4.38 12.43 -2.18
C ILE A 69 -5.49 13.18 -2.90
N LYS A 70 -6.68 13.29 -2.32
CA LYS A 70 -7.81 14.03 -2.92
C LYS A 70 -7.49 15.52 -3.11
N SER A 71 -6.71 16.10 -2.19
CA SER A 71 -6.28 17.49 -2.25
C SER A 71 -5.20 17.73 -3.31
N CYS A 72 -4.24 16.81 -3.43
CA CYS A 72 -3.05 16.97 -4.29
C CYS A 72 -3.21 16.39 -5.69
N VAL A 73 -4.20 15.51 -5.93
CA VAL A 73 -4.42 14.81 -7.21
C VAL A 73 -5.84 15.05 -7.71
N PRO A 74 -6.10 16.14 -8.46
CA PRO A 74 -7.45 16.50 -8.91
C PRO A 74 -8.17 15.42 -9.72
N ASN A 75 -7.41 14.57 -10.42
CA ASN A 75 -7.94 13.47 -11.22
C ASN A 75 -8.42 12.27 -10.39
N MET A 76 -8.02 12.18 -9.10
CA MET A 76 -8.41 11.10 -8.20
C MET A 76 -9.64 11.54 -7.37
N LEU A 77 -10.83 11.15 -7.81
CA LEU A 77 -12.08 11.56 -7.20
C LEU A 77 -12.40 10.76 -5.92
N ASP A 78 -12.04 9.47 -5.91
CA ASP A 78 -12.22 8.59 -4.76
C ASP A 78 -10.92 7.80 -4.46
N PRO A 79 -10.01 8.35 -3.63
CA PRO A 79 -8.75 7.68 -3.28
C PRO A 79 -8.91 6.36 -2.52
N TRP A 80 -10.06 6.10 -1.88
CA TRP A 80 -10.31 4.80 -1.27
C TRP A 80 -10.30 3.64 -2.27
N LYS A 81 -10.61 3.93 -3.54
CA LYS A 81 -10.58 2.96 -4.66
C LYS A 81 -9.23 2.90 -5.35
N MET A 82 -8.25 3.70 -4.92
CA MET A 82 -6.90 3.65 -5.46
C MET A 82 -6.29 2.27 -5.26
N VAL A 83 -5.72 1.71 -6.33
CA VAL A 83 -5.05 0.41 -6.24
C VAL A 83 -3.65 0.58 -5.64
N ASN A 84 -3.18 -0.46 -4.95
CA ASN A 84 -1.91 -0.42 -4.21
C ASN A 84 -0.69 -0.06 -5.10
N TYR A 85 -0.67 -0.46 -6.35
CA TYR A 85 0.39 -0.07 -7.31
C TYR A 85 0.53 1.43 -7.48
N ASP A 86 -0.59 2.15 -7.43
CA ASP A 86 -0.61 3.59 -7.69
C ASP A 86 -0.46 4.39 -6.40
N THR A 87 -0.82 3.81 -5.25
CA THR A 87 -0.80 4.53 -3.96
C THR A 87 0.59 5.02 -3.62
N ASP A 88 1.59 4.14 -3.65
CA ASP A 88 2.97 4.48 -3.29
C ASP A 88 3.57 5.46 -4.31
N ALA A 89 3.30 5.27 -5.60
CA ALA A 89 3.76 6.19 -6.66
C ALA A 89 3.16 7.59 -6.51
N VAL A 90 1.87 7.69 -6.17
CA VAL A 90 1.19 8.98 -5.94
C VAL A 90 1.71 9.67 -4.69
N LEU A 91 1.89 8.96 -3.58
CA LEU A 91 2.46 9.51 -2.35
C LEU A 91 3.89 10.03 -2.59
N LEU A 92 4.72 9.25 -3.31
CA LEU A 92 6.06 9.64 -3.69
C LEU A 92 6.05 10.90 -4.56
N ALA A 93 5.14 10.98 -5.53
CA ALA A 93 4.97 12.14 -6.39
C ALA A 93 4.53 13.39 -5.61
N ILE A 94 3.61 13.25 -4.64
CA ILE A 94 3.20 14.35 -3.74
C ILE A 94 4.39 14.82 -2.90
N ARG A 95 5.24 13.89 -2.41
CA ARG A 95 6.46 14.22 -1.66
C ARG A 95 7.43 15.02 -2.53
N ILE A 96 7.68 14.58 -3.77
CA ILE A 96 8.54 15.30 -4.74
C ILE A 96 7.98 16.69 -5.00
N ALA A 97 6.69 16.80 -5.27
CA ALA A 97 6.03 18.07 -5.55
C ALA A 97 6.11 19.07 -4.38
N THR A 98 6.18 18.58 -3.14
CA THR A 98 6.13 19.41 -1.93
C THR A 98 7.52 19.77 -1.40
N TYR A 99 8.43 18.79 -1.33
CA TYR A 99 9.71 18.93 -0.63
C TYR A 99 10.95 18.73 -1.52
N GLY A 100 10.74 18.41 -2.81
CA GLY A 100 11.80 18.23 -3.79
C GLY A 100 12.21 16.76 -4.00
N GLU A 101 13.26 16.57 -4.78
CA GLU A 101 13.62 15.32 -5.43
C GLU A 101 14.43 14.35 -4.55
N THR A 102 14.86 14.78 -3.38
CA THR A 102 15.68 13.96 -2.50
C THR A 102 15.03 13.75 -1.13
N MET A 103 15.37 12.65 -0.48
CA MET A 103 14.95 12.37 0.88
C MET A 103 16.05 11.60 1.62
N ASP A 104 16.30 12.02 2.87
CA ASP A 104 17.22 11.30 3.75
C ASP A 104 16.47 10.22 4.53
N VAL A 105 16.99 9.00 4.48
CA VAL A 105 16.49 7.86 5.25
C VAL A 105 17.48 7.54 6.35
N ASN A 106 17.06 7.74 7.59
CA ASN A 106 17.84 7.41 8.77
C ASN A 106 17.64 5.94 9.14
N TYR A 107 18.72 5.24 9.42
CA TYR A 107 18.69 3.82 9.76
C TYR A 107 19.77 3.47 10.77
N ARG A 108 19.63 2.30 11.40
CA ARG A 108 20.65 1.71 12.27
C ARG A 108 21.28 0.51 11.61
N VAL A 109 22.60 0.50 11.59
CA VAL A 109 23.36 -0.64 11.05
C VAL A 109 23.13 -1.86 11.95
N PRO A 110 22.74 -3.01 11.40
CA PRO A 110 22.54 -4.22 12.19
C PRO A 110 23.80 -4.58 13.01
N VAL A 111 23.61 -5.10 14.22
CA VAL A 111 24.64 -5.51 15.19
C VAL A 111 25.39 -4.34 15.83
N THR A 112 25.89 -3.38 15.05
CA THR A 112 26.66 -2.24 15.61
C THR A 112 25.75 -1.15 16.19
N ASN A 113 24.47 -1.08 15.76
CA ASN A 113 23.50 -0.05 16.13
C ASN A 113 23.95 1.39 15.82
N GLU A 114 24.97 1.56 14.99
CA GLU A 114 25.42 2.87 14.53
C GLU A 114 24.33 3.53 13.70
N GLU A 115 23.97 4.78 14.06
CA GLU A 115 23.00 5.57 13.30
C GLU A 115 23.68 6.17 12.05
N GLN A 116 23.05 5.99 10.91
CA GLN A 116 23.51 6.51 9.62
C GLN A 116 22.33 7.05 8.83
N SER A 117 22.63 7.90 7.84
CA SER A 117 21.66 8.44 6.90
C SER A 117 22.09 8.13 5.46
N HIS A 118 21.12 7.85 4.61
CA HIS A 118 21.29 7.65 3.18
C HIS A 118 20.32 8.53 2.41
N THR A 119 20.85 9.37 1.51
CA THR A 119 20.03 10.21 0.65
C THR A 119 19.57 9.42 -0.57
N ILE A 120 18.26 9.35 -0.79
CA ILE A 120 17.65 8.68 -1.94
C ILE A 120 17.16 9.69 -2.98
N ASN A 121 17.25 9.30 -4.27
CA ASN A 121 16.68 10.04 -5.39
C ASN A 121 15.26 9.54 -5.64
N LEU A 122 14.28 10.37 -5.32
CA LEU A 122 12.87 10.02 -5.40
C LEU A 122 12.34 9.88 -6.84
N PRO A 123 12.75 10.71 -7.83
CA PRO A 123 12.39 10.53 -9.23
C PRO A 123 12.83 9.17 -9.79
N ALA A 124 14.05 8.70 -9.47
CA ALA A 124 14.51 7.39 -9.90
C ALA A 124 13.64 6.27 -9.32
N LEU A 125 13.27 6.36 -8.05
CA LEU A 125 12.37 5.42 -7.38
C LEU A 125 10.97 5.43 -8.01
N LEU A 126 10.45 6.60 -8.36
CA LEU A 126 9.16 6.75 -9.04
C LEU A 126 9.17 6.12 -10.44
N GLU A 127 10.28 6.28 -11.19
CA GLU A 127 10.46 5.66 -12.49
C GLU A 127 10.51 4.13 -12.39
N ASP A 128 11.19 3.58 -11.38
CA ASP A 128 11.24 2.13 -11.15
C ASP A 128 9.86 1.54 -10.82
N LEU A 129 9.05 2.23 -10.01
CA LEU A 129 7.66 1.84 -9.79
C LEU A 129 6.84 1.84 -11.08
N GLY A 130 7.04 2.84 -11.95
CA GLY A 130 6.34 2.94 -13.24
C GLY A 130 6.72 1.84 -14.24
N ARG A 131 7.87 1.20 -14.09
CA ARG A 131 8.34 0.08 -14.93
C ARG A 131 7.77 -1.28 -14.52
N THR A 132 7.10 -1.37 -13.38
CA THR A 132 6.56 -2.63 -12.85
C THR A 132 5.51 -3.20 -13.79
N LYS A 133 5.74 -4.41 -14.30
CA LYS A 133 4.75 -5.12 -15.12
C LYS A 133 3.77 -5.82 -14.19
N ILE A 134 2.52 -5.38 -14.24
CA ILE A 134 1.43 -6.01 -13.49
C ILE A 134 0.98 -7.27 -14.24
N VAL A 135 1.24 -8.44 -13.66
CA VAL A 135 0.74 -9.74 -14.14
C VAL A 135 -0.45 -10.14 -13.29
N ASP A 136 -1.65 -9.84 -13.78
CA ASP A 136 -2.91 -9.99 -13.04
C ASP A 136 -3.63 -11.33 -13.30
N GLU A 137 -2.97 -12.27 -13.96
CA GLU A 137 -3.51 -13.60 -14.25
C GLU A 137 -2.55 -14.69 -13.79
N THR A 138 -3.09 -15.78 -13.25
CA THR A 138 -2.34 -16.99 -12.89
C THR A 138 -3.10 -18.22 -13.31
N THR A 139 -2.37 -19.32 -13.53
CA THR A 139 -2.97 -20.65 -13.77
C THR A 139 -2.54 -21.57 -12.64
N THR A 140 -3.51 -22.13 -11.93
CA THR A 140 -3.25 -23.09 -10.84
C THR A 140 -2.77 -24.44 -11.37
N SER A 141 -2.18 -25.27 -10.50
CA SER A 141 -1.79 -26.64 -10.82
C SER A 141 -2.99 -27.50 -11.26
N THR A 142 -4.19 -27.15 -10.82
CA THR A 142 -5.48 -27.75 -11.19
C THR A 142 -6.08 -27.15 -12.49
N LYS A 143 -5.30 -26.33 -13.21
CA LYS A 143 -5.65 -25.69 -14.50
C LYS A 143 -6.78 -24.66 -14.47
N PHE A 144 -7.15 -24.14 -13.30
CA PHE A 144 -7.99 -22.95 -13.23
C PHE A 144 -7.17 -21.72 -13.65
N LYS A 145 -7.74 -20.87 -14.49
CA LYS A 145 -7.17 -19.55 -14.78
C LYS A 145 -7.86 -18.54 -13.90
N ILE A 146 -7.09 -17.87 -13.05
CA ILE A 146 -7.58 -16.89 -12.08
C ILE A 146 -7.11 -15.52 -12.51
N LYS A 147 -8.05 -14.60 -12.75
CA LYS A 147 -7.74 -13.21 -12.93
C LYS A 147 -7.85 -12.47 -11.60
N ILE A 148 -6.77 -11.84 -11.19
CA ILE A 148 -6.65 -11.15 -9.90
C ILE A 148 -6.63 -9.64 -10.15
N GLU A 149 -7.43 -8.90 -9.39
CA GLU A 149 -7.35 -7.43 -9.35
C GLU A 149 -6.47 -6.99 -8.17
N PRO A 150 -5.67 -5.92 -8.34
CA PRO A 150 -4.90 -5.35 -7.26
C PRO A 150 -5.81 -4.89 -6.12
N LEU A 151 -5.35 -5.04 -4.88
CA LEU A 151 -6.10 -4.56 -3.72
C LEU A 151 -6.20 -3.03 -3.74
N THR A 152 -7.35 -2.52 -3.32
CA THR A 152 -7.57 -1.10 -3.15
C THR A 152 -6.97 -0.59 -1.84
N TYR A 153 -6.72 0.71 -1.73
CA TYR A 153 -6.29 1.36 -0.50
C TYR A 153 -7.25 1.07 0.66
N LYS A 154 -8.56 1.08 0.39
CA LYS A 154 -9.59 0.69 1.37
C LYS A 154 -9.40 -0.73 1.91
N SER A 155 -9.11 -1.68 1.02
CA SER A 155 -8.88 -3.08 1.40
C SER A 155 -7.60 -3.24 2.22
N LEU A 156 -6.51 -2.54 1.84
CA LEU A 156 -5.26 -2.53 2.59
C LEU A 156 -5.42 -1.92 3.99
N THR A 157 -6.12 -0.80 4.09
CA THR A 157 -6.40 -0.15 5.39
C THR A 157 -7.16 -1.07 6.33
N LYS A 158 -8.15 -1.84 5.83
CA LYS A 158 -8.86 -2.84 6.65
C LYS A 158 -7.91 -3.90 7.24
N ILE A 159 -6.93 -4.36 6.46
CA ILE A 159 -5.92 -5.32 6.96
C ILE A 159 -5.07 -4.67 8.05
N GLN A 160 -4.61 -3.44 7.82
CA GLN A 160 -3.75 -2.72 8.76
C GLN A 160 -4.47 -2.50 10.10
N ILE A 161 -5.73 -2.07 10.06
CA ILE A 161 -6.57 -1.91 11.25
C ILE A 161 -6.72 -3.25 11.98
N ALA A 162 -7.09 -4.33 11.28
CA ALA A 162 -7.26 -5.64 11.90
C ALA A 162 -5.97 -6.16 12.56
N ARG A 163 -4.81 -5.95 11.92
CA ARG A 163 -3.49 -6.30 12.49
C ARG A 163 -3.15 -5.44 13.70
N PHE A 164 -3.41 -4.14 13.63
CA PHE A 164 -3.17 -3.22 14.75
C PHE A 164 -4.03 -3.58 15.96
N GLU A 165 -5.32 -3.85 15.76
CA GLU A 165 -6.22 -4.29 16.81
C GLU A 165 -5.77 -5.62 17.44
N GLN A 166 -5.31 -6.56 16.61
CA GLN A 166 -4.75 -7.82 17.08
C GLN A 166 -3.49 -7.59 17.92
N GLN A 167 -2.57 -6.76 17.46
CA GLN A 167 -1.33 -6.45 18.19
C GLN A 167 -1.62 -5.76 19.53
N LYS A 168 -2.56 -4.82 19.55
CA LYS A 168 -3.03 -4.15 20.76
C LYS A 168 -3.66 -5.14 21.74
N MET A 169 -4.45 -6.08 21.23
CA MET A 169 -5.06 -7.13 22.05
C MET A 169 -3.99 -8.03 22.69
N TYR A 170 -2.97 -8.45 21.95
CA TYR A 170 -1.85 -9.24 22.51
C TYR A 170 -1.16 -8.51 23.65
N GLY A 171 -0.79 -7.23 23.49
CA GLY A 171 -0.19 -6.44 24.57
C GLY A 171 -1.11 -6.28 25.79
N THR A 172 -2.42 -6.21 25.57
CA THR A 172 -3.39 -6.10 26.66
C THR A 172 -3.54 -7.44 27.42
N ILE A 173 -3.57 -8.57 26.69
CA ILE A 173 -3.71 -9.92 27.27
C ILE A 173 -2.48 -10.27 28.11
N ASP A 174 -1.27 -10.00 27.61
CA ASP A 174 -0.02 -10.28 28.33
C ASP A 174 0.06 -9.55 29.70
N ASN A 175 -0.46 -8.33 29.75
CA ASN A 175 -0.43 -7.48 30.95
C ASN A 175 -1.70 -7.61 31.84
N SER A 176 -2.62 -8.53 31.51
CA SER A 176 -3.91 -8.65 32.17
C SER A 176 -3.89 -9.68 33.30
N THR A 177 -4.77 -9.49 34.32
CA THR A 177 -5.09 -10.46 35.40
C THR A 177 -6.11 -11.51 34.94
N MET A 178 -6.33 -11.68 33.65
CA MET A 178 -7.26 -12.66 33.10
C MET A 178 -6.79 -14.10 33.38
N THR A 179 -7.76 -15.02 33.53
CA THR A 179 -7.46 -16.46 33.63
C THR A 179 -6.89 -16.98 32.27
N ASP A 180 -6.12 -18.06 32.33
CA ASP A 180 -5.52 -18.65 31.13
C ASP A 180 -6.56 -19.05 30.08
N GLU A 181 -7.73 -19.55 30.51
CA GLU A 181 -8.87 -19.89 29.66
C GLU A 181 -9.44 -18.65 28.93
N ALA A 182 -9.57 -17.53 29.67
CA ALA A 182 -10.04 -16.28 29.10
C ALA A 182 -9.03 -15.68 28.08
N LYS A 183 -7.72 -15.80 28.38
CA LYS A 183 -6.66 -15.42 27.43
C LYS A 183 -6.71 -16.25 26.16
N GLN A 184 -6.81 -17.58 26.26
CA GLN A 184 -6.94 -18.48 25.11
C GLN A 184 -8.17 -18.16 24.25
N SER A 185 -9.31 -17.90 24.88
CA SER A 185 -10.54 -17.53 24.16
C SER A 185 -10.39 -16.21 23.41
N ALA A 186 -9.75 -15.19 24.00
CA ALA A 186 -9.48 -13.91 23.37
C ALA A 186 -8.50 -14.04 22.18
N PHE A 187 -7.44 -14.85 22.31
CA PHE A 187 -6.53 -15.16 21.21
C PHE A 187 -7.22 -15.87 20.08
N ALA A 188 -8.02 -16.90 20.37
CA ALA A 188 -8.75 -17.64 19.34
C ALA A 188 -9.70 -16.74 18.55
N LYS A 189 -10.44 -15.85 19.23
CA LYS A 189 -11.34 -14.89 18.60
C LYS A 189 -10.61 -13.90 17.72
N SER A 190 -9.48 -13.35 18.20
CA SER A 190 -8.65 -12.42 17.44
C SER A 190 -8.09 -13.07 16.17
N PHE A 191 -7.58 -14.30 16.29
CA PHE A 191 -7.07 -15.07 15.17
C PHE A 191 -8.15 -15.38 14.14
N GLN A 192 -9.35 -15.75 14.61
CA GLN A 192 -10.50 -16.00 13.73
C GLN A 192 -10.89 -14.73 12.95
N THR A 193 -10.92 -13.57 13.61
CA THR A 193 -11.21 -12.29 12.96
C THR A 193 -10.19 -11.98 11.85
N LEU A 194 -8.89 -12.16 12.13
CA LEU A 194 -7.84 -11.93 11.14
C LEU A 194 -7.98 -12.87 9.93
N ASN A 195 -8.29 -14.15 10.18
CA ASN A 195 -8.51 -15.13 9.12
C ASN A 195 -9.72 -14.76 8.24
N MET A 196 -10.81 -14.27 8.83
CA MET A 196 -11.98 -13.79 8.08
C MET A 196 -11.65 -12.58 7.21
N VAL A 197 -10.86 -11.63 7.73
CA VAL A 197 -10.39 -10.47 6.96
C VAL A 197 -9.51 -10.92 5.79
N ASN A 198 -8.53 -11.80 6.03
CA ASN A 198 -7.65 -12.32 4.98
C ASN A 198 -8.43 -13.08 3.90
N PHE A 199 -9.42 -13.90 4.29
CA PHE A 199 -10.28 -14.60 3.35
C PHE A 199 -11.14 -13.63 2.52
N SER A 200 -11.74 -12.62 3.15
CA SER A 200 -12.50 -11.58 2.43
C SER A 200 -11.63 -10.89 1.38
N LEU A 201 -10.38 -10.59 1.72
CA LEU A 201 -9.45 -9.93 0.80
C LEU A 201 -9.03 -10.82 -0.37
N LEU A 202 -8.81 -12.12 -0.11
CA LEU A 202 -8.56 -13.09 -1.17
C LEU A 202 -9.70 -13.07 -2.18
N VAL A 203 -10.93 -13.22 -1.69
CA VAL A 203 -12.12 -13.21 -2.55
C VAL A 203 -12.32 -11.86 -3.24
N ASP A 204 -12.07 -10.73 -2.53
CA ASP A 204 -12.16 -9.37 -3.09
C ASP A 204 -11.16 -9.12 -4.21
N SER A 205 -10.02 -9.81 -4.20
CA SER A 205 -9.00 -9.70 -5.24
C SER A 205 -9.27 -10.55 -6.48
N ILE A 206 -10.17 -11.56 -6.42
CA ILE A 206 -10.49 -12.39 -7.56
C ILE A 206 -11.55 -11.72 -8.42
N LYS A 207 -11.21 -11.43 -9.67
CA LYS A 207 -12.14 -10.88 -10.66
C LYS A 207 -12.91 -11.96 -11.40
N THR A 208 -12.19 -12.97 -11.90
CA THR A 208 -12.79 -14.10 -12.64
C THR A 208 -12.06 -15.39 -12.33
N ILE A 209 -12.80 -16.49 -12.39
CA ILE A 209 -12.27 -17.85 -12.38
C ILE A 209 -12.72 -18.53 -13.66
N THR A 210 -11.76 -19.00 -14.48
CA THR A 210 -12.07 -19.81 -15.67
C THR A 210 -11.71 -21.26 -15.38
N THR A 211 -12.67 -22.17 -15.54
CA THR A 211 -12.49 -23.60 -15.31
C THR A 211 -11.61 -24.23 -16.38
N PRO A 212 -11.06 -25.44 -16.16
CA PRO A 212 -10.30 -26.18 -17.17
C PRO A 212 -11.06 -26.40 -18.49
N GLU A 213 -12.39 -26.48 -18.42
CA GLU A 213 -13.30 -26.66 -19.56
C GLU A 213 -13.57 -25.33 -20.32
N GLY A 214 -13.09 -24.19 -19.78
CA GLY A 214 -13.21 -22.87 -20.41
C GLY A 214 -14.42 -22.05 -19.94
N ASN A 215 -15.19 -22.50 -18.95
CA ASN A 215 -16.30 -21.72 -18.39
C ASN A 215 -15.75 -20.61 -17.47
N THR A 216 -16.13 -19.35 -17.73
CA THR A 216 -15.68 -18.21 -16.94
C THR A 216 -16.77 -17.77 -15.96
N VAL A 217 -16.43 -17.76 -14.67
CA VAL A 217 -17.26 -17.33 -13.56
C VAL A 217 -16.86 -15.95 -13.13
N VAL A 218 -17.82 -15.02 -13.06
CA VAL A 218 -17.66 -13.63 -12.60
C VAL A 218 -18.56 -13.33 -11.39
N ASP A 219 -19.50 -14.21 -11.11
CA ASP A 219 -20.44 -14.05 -10.00
C ASP A 219 -19.73 -14.18 -8.67
N ARG A 220 -19.90 -13.17 -7.83
CA ARG A 220 -19.22 -13.09 -6.54
C ARG A 220 -19.60 -14.19 -5.57
N ALA A 221 -20.88 -14.58 -5.56
CA ALA A 221 -21.35 -15.62 -4.65
C ALA A 221 -20.75 -16.98 -5.02
N GLN A 222 -20.65 -17.28 -6.32
CA GLN A 222 -20.03 -18.49 -6.82
C GLN A 222 -18.51 -18.51 -6.56
N ILE A 223 -17.82 -17.34 -6.67
CA ILE A 223 -16.40 -17.22 -6.31
C ILE A 223 -16.19 -17.49 -4.82
N ILE A 224 -17.04 -16.93 -3.95
CA ILE A 224 -16.99 -17.20 -2.50
C ILE A 224 -17.20 -18.68 -2.21
N GLU A 225 -18.21 -19.29 -2.83
CA GLU A 225 -18.53 -20.72 -2.68
C GLU A 225 -17.33 -21.57 -3.13
N PHE A 226 -16.72 -21.27 -4.28
CA PHE A 226 -15.51 -21.94 -4.75
C PHE A 226 -14.38 -21.83 -3.73
N CYS A 227 -14.03 -20.63 -3.25
CA CYS A 227 -12.93 -20.42 -2.30
C CYS A 227 -13.16 -21.12 -0.95
N ASN A 228 -14.43 -21.33 -0.55
CA ASN A 228 -14.77 -22.07 0.67
C ASN A 228 -14.69 -23.59 0.51
N ASN A 229 -14.86 -24.12 -0.71
CA ASN A 229 -14.97 -25.54 -0.97
C ASN A 229 -13.84 -26.11 -1.84
N ALA A 230 -13.00 -25.26 -2.42
CA ALA A 230 -11.82 -25.69 -3.17
C ALA A 230 -10.78 -26.35 -2.25
N ASP A 231 -9.95 -27.21 -2.81
CA ASP A 231 -8.85 -27.80 -2.08
C ASP A 231 -7.83 -26.73 -1.59
N ALA A 232 -7.21 -27.01 -0.44
CA ALA A 232 -6.30 -26.08 0.19
C ALA A 232 -5.13 -25.66 -0.72
N LYS A 233 -4.64 -26.56 -1.58
CA LYS A 233 -3.53 -26.28 -2.49
C LYS A 233 -3.92 -25.21 -3.53
N THR A 234 -5.08 -25.36 -4.16
CA THR A 234 -5.61 -24.39 -5.11
C THR A 234 -5.78 -23.01 -4.48
N VAL A 235 -6.34 -22.95 -3.26
CA VAL A 235 -6.49 -21.67 -2.54
C VAL A 235 -5.14 -21.07 -2.17
N THR A 236 -4.17 -21.89 -1.74
CA THR A 236 -2.81 -21.43 -1.41
C THR A 236 -2.11 -20.85 -2.64
N GLU A 237 -2.18 -21.48 -3.81
CA GLU A 237 -1.60 -20.98 -5.05
C GLU A 237 -2.16 -19.58 -5.44
N ILE A 238 -3.46 -19.34 -5.21
CA ILE A 238 -4.09 -18.04 -5.43
C ILE A 238 -3.57 -17.02 -4.41
N GLN A 239 -3.43 -17.40 -3.14
CA GLN A 239 -2.89 -16.53 -2.09
C GLN A 239 -1.43 -16.14 -2.34
N GLU A 240 -0.61 -17.09 -2.77
CA GLU A 240 0.79 -16.85 -3.15
C GLU A 240 0.87 -15.84 -4.29
N LYS A 241 0.05 -16.00 -5.33
CA LYS A 241 0.00 -15.04 -6.44
C LYS A 241 -0.43 -13.66 -6.00
N LEU A 242 -1.44 -13.56 -5.14
CA LEU A 242 -1.86 -12.28 -4.56
C LEU A 242 -0.73 -11.64 -3.73
N SER A 243 0.02 -12.46 -2.99
CA SER A 243 1.19 -12.00 -2.22
C SER A 243 2.31 -11.47 -3.12
N GLU A 244 2.63 -12.18 -4.22
CA GLU A 244 3.60 -11.72 -5.22
C GLU A 244 3.20 -10.37 -5.80
N LEU A 245 1.94 -10.21 -6.21
CA LEU A 245 1.42 -8.93 -6.73
C LEU A 245 1.54 -7.80 -5.70
N ARG A 246 1.32 -8.10 -4.43
CA ARG A 246 1.46 -7.09 -3.36
C ARG A 246 2.91 -6.67 -3.16
N VAL A 247 3.85 -7.61 -3.20
CA VAL A 247 5.29 -7.30 -3.09
C VAL A 247 5.78 -6.48 -4.28
N GLN A 248 5.34 -6.81 -5.49
CA GLN A 248 5.68 -6.05 -6.71
C GLN A 248 5.17 -4.61 -6.70
N ALA A 249 4.10 -4.35 -5.95
CA ALA A 249 3.50 -3.03 -5.83
C ALA A 249 4.17 -2.12 -4.81
N GLN A 250 5.04 -2.66 -3.95
CA GLN A 250 5.70 -1.91 -2.90
C GLN A 250 7.00 -1.29 -3.38
N ILE A 251 7.38 -0.17 -2.76
CA ILE A 251 8.72 0.39 -2.94
C ILE A 251 9.73 -0.64 -2.47
N PRO A 252 10.72 -1.00 -3.31
CA PRO A 252 11.75 -1.94 -2.92
C PRO A 252 12.59 -1.37 -1.76
N PRO A 253 13.00 -2.21 -0.80
CA PRO A 253 13.88 -1.75 0.27
C PRO A 253 15.24 -1.33 -0.31
N LEU A 254 15.85 -0.34 0.34
CA LEU A 254 17.21 0.10 0.01
C LEU A 254 18.22 -1.01 0.38
N LYS A 255 19.02 -1.43 -0.59
CA LYS A 255 20.13 -2.37 -0.35
C LYS A 255 21.40 -1.58 -0.05
N LEU A 256 21.78 -1.54 1.21
CA LEU A 256 22.95 -0.80 1.67
C LEU A 256 24.12 -1.75 1.93
N LYS A 257 25.33 -1.30 1.61
CA LYS A 257 26.58 -2.03 1.90
C LYS A 257 27.14 -1.53 3.22
N THR A 258 27.66 -2.44 3.98
CA THR A 258 28.33 -2.18 5.25
C THR A 258 29.80 -1.85 5.02
N THR A 259 30.38 -0.99 5.84
CA THR A 259 31.82 -0.69 5.77
C THR A 259 32.66 -1.85 6.32
N GLU A 260 33.94 -1.93 5.92
CA GLU A 260 34.84 -2.98 6.40
C GLU A 260 34.98 -3.01 7.93
N ASP A 261 34.98 -1.83 8.57
CA ASP A 261 35.08 -1.73 10.03
C ASP A 261 33.83 -2.24 10.74
N GLN A 262 32.65 -2.02 10.14
CA GLN A 262 31.38 -2.55 10.66
C GLN A 262 31.31 -4.08 10.48
N ILE A 263 31.83 -4.60 9.35
CA ILE A 263 31.93 -6.05 9.11
C ILE A 263 32.84 -6.70 10.15
N LYS A 264 34.01 -6.10 10.48
CA LYS A 264 34.90 -6.58 11.56
C LYS A 264 34.22 -6.60 12.92
N LYS A 265 33.24 -5.74 13.16
CA LYS A 265 32.41 -5.71 14.38
C LYS A 265 31.22 -6.69 14.35
N GLY A 266 31.10 -7.49 13.28
CA GLY A 266 30.06 -8.52 13.14
C GLY A 266 28.82 -8.11 12.36
N ALA A 267 28.82 -6.95 11.72
CA ALA A 267 27.71 -6.56 10.84
C ALA A 267 27.69 -7.40 9.54
N PRO A 268 26.52 -7.67 8.93
CA PRO A 268 26.44 -8.35 7.64
C PRO A 268 27.04 -7.48 6.54
N THR A 269 27.54 -8.08 5.46
CA THR A 269 28.16 -7.36 4.32
C THR A 269 27.21 -6.41 3.60
N SER A 270 25.90 -6.69 3.67
CA SER A 270 24.82 -5.85 3.17
C SER A 270 23.55 -6.13 3.96
N PHE A 271 22.67 -5.15 3.99
CA PHE A 271 21.34 -5.26 4.64
C PHE A 271 20.33 -4.40 3.90
N GLU A 272 19.05 -4.64 4.19
CA GLU A 272 17.95 -3.94 3.57
C GLU A 272 17.31 -2.98 4.57
N VAL A 273 17.02 -1.75 4.11
CA VAL A 273 16.32 -0.72 4.87
C VAL A 273 15.00 -0.43 4.18
N PRO A 274 13.85 -0.65 4.83
CA PRO A 274 12.57 -0.34 4.24
C PRO A 274 12.41 1.17 4.04
N VAL A 275 11.89 1.57 2.89
CA VAL A 275 11.44 2.96 2.64
C VAL A 275 9.98 3.03 3.02
N THR A 276 9.67 3.73 4.12
CA THR A 276 8.30 3.85 4.63
C THR A 276 7.80 5.29 4.51
N PHE A 277 6.51 5.43 4.21
CA PHE A 277 5.81 6.72 4.18
C PHE A 277 5.25 7.07 5.57
N ASP A 278 6.07 6.93 6.61
CA ASP A 278 5.66 7.38 7.92
C ASP A 278 5.79 8.91 8.05
N SER A 279 5.00 9.48 8.95
CA SER A 279 4.93 10.93 9.14
C SER A 279 6.24 11.54 9.65
N SER A 280 7.12 10.74 10.26
CA SER A 280 8.35 11.22 10.86
C SER A 280 9.49 11.40 9.84
N ASN A 281 9.52 10.58 8.79
CA ASN A 281 10.59 10.59 7.78
C ASN A 281 10.13 11.10 6.42
N PHE A 282 8.86 11.04 6.11
CA PHE A 282 8.35 11.32 4.77
C PHE A 282 7.83 12.75 4.60
N PHE A 283 7.22 13.34 5.62
CA PHE A 283 6.62 14.66 5.55
C PHE A 283 7.30 15.70 6.48
N GLY A 284 8.58 15.54 6.76
CA GLY A 284 9.44 16.53 7.40
C GLY A 284 9.59 16.38 8.89
#